data_532be3b6f89b241208f3737eb831bf72
#
_entry.id   532be3b6f89b241208f3737eb831bf72
#
_cell.length_a   1.000
_cell.length_b   1.000
_cell.length_c   1.000
_cell.angle_alpha   90.00
_cell.angle_beta   90.00
_cell.angle_gamma   90.00
#
_symmetry.space_group_name_H-M   'P 1'
#
loop_
_entity.id
_entity.type
_entity.pdbx_description
1 polymer ?
#
loop_
_entity_poly.entity_id
_entity_poly.type
_entity_poly.pdbx_seq_one_letter_code
_entity_poly.pdbx_strand_id
1 'polypeptide(L)'
;MMKEWISGRQFLCLLLVYAFTFALLGCAQSAEAASAAGAAEQKTGAPGFFLTAEYDRLYFAPLDGSSPRLVADSSTLCTARWGEWLYAAFEDGSIMRLSLDGSSAAELVPAGSRSYRELIPFDGGVIGAHYSLREGAGYDLYREGSRTPVALFEGEPALMTCTVGKYIYSRRYDGVSGSRLAAFDPESLELLWEVPVDSTVELLRDEEGILCFVPNSGKLSRLDEDAHALVPVSAPLAKDDCELLAAYRGNYLVQGNWSDNYRYYLIQGDSRSLLDESLPDFVSLMDLCGSKALLKYFEGGQSAAGENVWYRTDRYKVLDLESGEISDFPVHGQYGALFASGDFPLMDSSTARKPVTAELYAFFCESTGAGGKMPLCSTTHGAWLNIADGAADIALLAAPTQEEQDYLDERGVSVEMKLYGGDGLVFIGNRACGVEDMSLDQVRAIYRGEITNWSQLGGADRPIRVLYRDDQSGSQRLFERMLWKEEPVPDFEALGYDRLDEMSTIVSECLRDPYAIGYSIMTYLNDVYSSEDLLTFSLNGYAATPENVAARNYPLGTQGYVVIRSDEPADSPARRLFNFFGSPLSDVILTRNGVTPLSDDGEQASQ
;
A
#
# COMPACT_ATOMS: atom_id res chain seq x y z
N MET A 1 32.54 7.79 -32.32
CA MET A 1 32.43 6.46 -31.70
C MET A 1 32.80 6.59 -30.24
N MET A 2 31.86 7.01 -29.40
CA MET A 2 31.96 6.92 -27.94
C MET A 2 30.71 6.25 -27.46
N LYS A 3 30.84 5.00 -27.00
CA LYS A 3 29.83 4.29 -26.25
C LYS A 3 30.02 4.73 -24.79
N GLU A 4 29.18 5.64 -24.31
CA GLU A 4 29.07 5.88 -22.87
C GLU A 4 28.12 4.84 -22.29
N TRP A 5 28.65 4.08 -21.39
CA TRP A 5 27.93 3.17 -20.52
C TRP A 5 27.16 4.00 -19.48
N ILE A 6 25.84 4.07 -19.63
CA ILE A 6 24.95 4.53 -18.56
C ILE A 6 24.96 3.44 -17.50
N SER A 7 25.39 3.77 -16.28
CA SER A 7 25.47 2.81 -15.18
C SER A 7 24.05 2.32 -14.81
N GLY A 8 23.93 1.03 -14.48
CA GLY A 8 22.64 0.40 -14.13
C GLY A 8 21.87 1.10 -12.99
N ARG A 9 22.55 1.92 -12.17
CA ARG A 9 21.93 2.77 -11.15
C ARG A 9 21.12 3.93 -11.72
N GLN A 10 21.57 4.55 -12.80
CA GLN A 10 20.83 5.64 -13.45
C GLN A 10 19.58 5.13 -14.17
N PHE A 11 19.63 3.89 -14.69
CA PHE A 11 18.46 3.24 -15.28
C PHE A 11 17.43 2.82 -14.23
N LEU A 12 17.90 2.41 -13.05
CA LEU A 12 17.01 2.06 -11.93
C LEU A 12 16.37 3.32 -11.30
N CYS A 13 17.09 4.43 -11.20
CA CYS A 13 16.54 5.71 -10.77
C CYS A 13 15.53 6.28 -11.77
N LEU A 14 15.79 6.17 -13.07
CA LEU A 14 14.83 6.55 -14.11
C LEU A 14 13.58 5.66 -14.08
N LEU A 15 13.72 4.35 -13.87
CA LEU A 15 12.60 3.43 -13.73
C LEU A 15 11.81 3.66 -12.42
N LEU A 16 12.47 4.00 -11.33
CA LEU A 16 11.81 4.35 -10.06
C LEU A 16 11.10 5.71 -10.14
N VAL A 17 11.70 6.70 -10.79
CA VAL A 17 11.06 8.00 -11.06
C VAL A 17 9.89 7.82 -12.02
N TYR A 18 10.01 6.98 -13.06
CA TYR A 18 8.89 6.66 -13.96
C TYR A 18 7.80 5.83 -13.26
N ALA A 19 8.15 4.87 -12.41
CA ALA A 19 7.18 4.13 -11.62
C ALA A 19 6.50 5.00 -10.56
N PHE A 20 7.21 5.99 -10.00
CA PHE A 20 6.64 6.96 -9.05
C PHE A 20 5.74 8.00 -9.74
N THR A 21 6.09 8.50 -10.92
CA THR A 21 5.22 9.39 -11.71
C THR A 21 3.97 8.68 -12.20
N PHE A 22 4.04 7.41 -12.62
CA PHE A 22 2.85 6.64 -12.97
C PHE A 22 1.97 6.26 -11.77
N ALA A 23 2.55 6.03 -10.60
CA ALA A 23 1.77 5.80 -9.37
C ALA A 23 1.04 7.07 -8.88
N LEU A 24 1.44 8.24 -9.34
CA LEU A 24 0.86 9.54 -9.00
C LEU A 24 -0.12 10.07 -10.05
N LEU A 25 0.00 9.64 -11.30
CA LEU A 25 -0.90 10.01 -12.40
C LEU A 25 -2.30 9.36 -12.31
N GLY A 26 -2.47 8.32 -11.51
CA GLY A 26 -3.72 7.57 -11.40
C GLY A 26 -4.86 8.24 -10.63
N CYS A 27 -4.66 9.40 -10.02
CA CYS A 27 -5.70 10.01 -9.18
C CYS A 27 -6.42 11.21 -9.80
N ALA A 28 -6.13 11.60 -11.04
CA ALA A 28 -6.54 12.88 -11.57
C ALA A 28 -7.61 12.86 -12.66
N GLN A 29 -8.48 11.86 -12.73
CA GLN A 29 -9.59 11.90 -13.68
C GLN A 29 -10.94 11.70 -13.00
N SER A 30 -11.45 12.75 -12.39
CA SER A 30 -12.85 12.80 -12.00
C SER A 30 -13.50 14.08 -12.52
N ALA A 31 -13.84 14.10 -13.80
CA ALA A 31 -14.76 15.12 -14.31
C ALA A 31 -16.19 14.60 -14.24
N GLU A 32 -17.06 15.29 -13.53
CA GLU A 32 -18.50 15.08 -13.64
C GLU A 32 -18.93 15.28 -15.11
N ALA A 33 -19.21 14.18 -15.80
CA ALA A 33 -19.89 14.26 -17.07
C ALA A 33 -21.39 14.43 -16.82
N ALA A 34 -21.85 15.66 -16.78
CA ALA A 34 -23.27 15.93 -16.90
C ALA A 34 -23.73 15.51 -18.29
N SER A 35 -24.43 14.37 -18.37
CA SER A 35 -25.17 13.98 -19.56
C SER A 35 -26.25 15.03 -19.84
N ALA A 36 -26.16 15.72 -20.97
CA ALA A 36 -27.23 16.54 -21.48
C ALA A 36 -28.34 15.65 -22.07
N ALA A 37 -29.17 15.06 -21.19
CA ALA A 37 -30.44 14.47 -21.58
C ALA A 37 -31.38 14.44 -20.38
N GLY A 38 -32.35 15.36 -20.33
CA GLY A 38 -33.57 15.30 -19.55
C GLY A 38 -33.42 15.70 -18.08
N ALA A 39 -33.95 16.87 -17.73
CA ALA A 39 -34.15 17.33 -16.37
C ALA A 39 -35.04 16.34 -15.59
N ALA A 40 -34.43 15.35 -14.93
CA ALA A 40 -34.98 14.69 -13.77
C ALA A 40 -34.28 15.30 -12.57
N GLU A 41 -35.03 15.72 -11.53
CA GLU A 41 -34.48 16.19 -10.27
C GLU A 41 -33.45 15.20 -9.75
N GLN A 42 -32.17 15.52 -9.88
CA GLN A 42 -31.07 14.75 -9.31
C GLN A 42 -31.19 14.85 -7.79
N LYS A 43 -31.49 13.76 -7.14
CA LYS A 43 -31.14 13.57 -5.73
C LYS A 43 -29.60 13.47 -5.67
N THR A 44 -28.93 14.61 -5.74
CA THR A 44 -27.50 14.68 -5.48
C THR A 44 -27.28 14.36 -4.02
N GLY A 45 -26.53 13.28 -3.73
CA GLY A 45 -25.97 13.07 -2.39
C GLY A 45 -25.24 14.33 -1.92
N ALA A 46 -25.03 14.48 -0.62
CA ALA A 46 -24.34 15.64 -0.08
C ALA A 46 -22.99 15.83 -0.80
N PRO A 47 -22.65 17.07 -1.21
CA PRO A 47 -21.39 17.33 -1.89
C PRO A 47 -20.23 16.99 -0.94
N GLY A 48 -19.20 16.34 -1.47
CA GLY A 48 -18.06 15.90 -0.67
C GLY A 48 -16.95 15.35 -1.53
N PHE A 49 -15.83 15.03 -0.88
CA PHE A 49 -14.67 14.43 -1.49
C PHE A 49 -14.53 12.96 -1.11
N PHE A 50 -14.05 12.15 -2.05
CA PHE A 50 -13.44 10.87 -1.75
C PHE A 50 -11.93 11.05 -1.60
N LEU A 51 -11.39 10.45 -0.56
CA LEU A 51 -9.97 10.57 -0.23
C LEU A 51 -9.46 9.28 0.39
N THR A 52 -8.15 9.09 0.34
CA THR A 52 -7.49 7.98 0.99
C THR A 52 -6.75 8.45 2.22
N ALA A 53 -7.07 7.89 3.37
CA ALA A 53 -6.38 8.14 4.63
C ALA A 53 -6.10 6.82 5.35
N GLU A 54 -5.30 6.86 6.40
CA GLU A 54 -5.06 5.70 7.25
C GLU A 54 -4.61 4.46 6.45
N TYR A 55 -3.50 4.59 5.72
CA TYR A 55 -2.94 3.56 4.82
C TYR A 55 -3.82 3.26 3.60
N ASP A 56 -4.21 4.34 2.93
CA ASP A 56 -4.93 4.33 1.66
C ASP A 56 -6.35 3.72 1.73
N ARG A 57 -6.96 3.68 2.91
CA ARG A 57 -8.39 3.38 3.06
C ARG A 57 -9.25 4.48 2.47
N LEU A 58 -10.36 4.11 1.88
CA LEU A 58 -11.24 5.05 1.20
C LEU A 58 -12.25 5.68 2.15
N TYR A 59 -12.26 6.99 2.23
CA TYR A 59 -13.19 7.80 3.00
C TYR A 59 -14.01 8.72 2.11
N PHE A 60 -15.22 9.02 2.53
CA PHE A 60 -16.01 10.14 2.01
C PHE A 60 -16.04 11.25 3.05
N ALA A 61 -15.63 12.46 2.67
CA ALA A 61 -15.59 13.65 3.52
C ALA A 61 -16.56 14.70 2.97
N PRO A 62 -17.70 14.94 3.66
CA PRO A 62 -18.67 15.94 3.25
C PRO A 62 -18.11 17.36 3.29
N LEU A 63 -18.55 18.23 2.35
CA LEU A 63 -18.14 19.64 2.32
C LEU A 63 -18.82 20.50 3.41
N ASP A 64 -19.82 19.97 4.11
CA ASP A 64 -20.50 20.66 5.20
C ASP A 64 -19.75 20.65 6.54
N GLY A 65 -18.54 20.04 6.55
CA GLY A 65 -17.69 19.91 7.74
C GLY A 65 -18.11 18.79 8.70
N SER A 66 -19.08 17.95 8.32
CA SER A 66 -19.37 16.75 9.10
C SER A 66 -18.23 15.73 9.00
N SER A 67 -18.14 14.83 9.99
CA SER A 67 -17.06 13.87 10.10
C SER A 67 -16.97 12.96 8.86
N PRO A 68 -15.76 12.71 8.33
CA PRO A 68 -15.54 11.73 7.29
C PRO A 68 -16.02 10.34 7.71
N ARG A 69 -16.54 9.57 6.76
CA ARG A 69 -16.94 8.18 7.01
C ARG A 69 -16.13 7.22 6.15
N LEU A 70 -15.79 6.10 6.73
CA LEU A 70 -15.13 5.01 6.02
C LEU A 70 -16.09 4.44 4.96
N VAL A 71 -15.61 4.33 3.73
CA VAL A 71 -16.35 3.78 2.58
C VAL A 71 -15.86 2.37 2.24
N ALA A 72 -14.54 2.18 2.24
CA ALA A 72 -13.93 0.87 2.05
C ALA A 72 -12.70 0.71 2.97
N ASP A 73 -12.64 -0.47 3.60
CA ASP A 73 -11.60 -0.85 4.57
C ASP A 73 -10.48 -1.66 3.91
N SER A 74 -10.12 -1.27 2.70
CA SER A 74 -9.06 -1.90 1.90
C SER A 74 -8.17 -0.82 1.30
N SER A 75 -6.88 -1.14 1.10
CA SER A 75 -5.94 -0.23 0.45
C SER A 75 -6.41 0.11 -0.95
N THR A 76 -6.74 1.38 -1.17
CA THR A 76 -7.25 1.93 -2.42
C THR A 76 -6.10 2.46 -3.27
N LEU A 77 -5.98 1.96 -4.48
CA LEU A 77 -4.91 2.35 -5.41
C LEU A 77 -5.27 3.60 -6.20
N CYS A 78 -6.50 3.66 -6.71
CA CYS A 78 -7.02 4.81 -7.43
C CYS A 78 -8.54 4.86 -7.41
N THR A 79 -9.09 6.05 -7.68
CA THR A 79 -10.53 6.29 -7.79
C THR A 79 -10.84 7.12 -9.03
N ALA A 80 -12.06 6.98 -9.55
CA ALA A 80 -12.57 7.83 -10.62
C ALA A 80 -14.08 8.03 -10.51
N ARG A 81 -14.55 9.26 -10.74
CA ARG A 81 -16.00 9.57 -10.72
C ARG A 81 -16.59 9.45 -12.13
N TRP A 82 -17.85 8.98 -12.18
CA TRP A 82 -18.65 8.99 -13.40
C TRP A 82 -20.14 9.06 -13.06
N GLY A 83 -20.79 10.12 -13.46
CA GLY A 83 -22.20 10.35 -13.13
C GLY A 83 -22.42 10.35 -11.60
N GLU A 84 -23.30 9.49 -11.12
CA GLU A 84 -23.62 9.33 -9.69
C GLU A 84 -22.73 8.29 -8.97
N TRP A 85 -21.66 7.84 -9.61
CA TRP A 85 -20.85 6.73 -9.15
C TRP A 85 -19.38 7.11 -8.95
N LEU A 86 -18.77 6.53 -7.93
CA LEU A 86 -17.33 6.41 -7.76
C LEU A 86 -16.90 4.99 -8.10
N TYR A 87 -15.87 4.87 -8.90
CA TYR A 87 -15.17 3.61 -9.15
C TYR A 87 -13.87 3.63 -8.36
N ALA A 88 -13.59 2.54 -7.65
CA ALA A 88 -12.37 2.41 -6.83
C ALA A 88 -11.69 1.08 -7.12
N ALA A 89 -10.38 1.10 -7.37
CA ALA A 89 -9.53 -0.07 -7.50
C ALA A 89 -8.72 -0.27 -6.22
N PHE A 90 -8.61 -1.52 -5.79
CA PHE A 90 -7.96 -1.91 -4.56
C PHE A 90 -6.69 -2.72 -4.80
N GLU A 91 -5.84 -2.81 -3.79
CA GLU A 91 -4.55 -3.51 -3.86
C GLU A 91 -4.71 -5.02 -4.11
N ASP A 92 -5.82 -5.62 -3.66
CA ASP A 92 -6.17 -7.01 -3.92
C ASP A 92 -6.61 -7.27 -5.39
N GLY A 93 -6.64 -6.24 -6.22
CA GLY A 93 -7.02 -6.28 -7.63
C GLY A 93 -8.53 -6.17 -7.87
N SER A 94 -9.34 -6.01 -6.84
CA SER A 94 -10.78 -5.78 -7.01
C SER A 94 -11.06 -4.36 -7.51
N ILE A 95 -12.20 -4.21 -8.24
CA ILE A 95 -12.78 -2.90 -8.59
C ILE A 95 -14.21 -2.86 -8.08
N MET A 96 -14.52 -1.82 -7.31
CA MET A 96 -15.86 -1.57 -6.82
C MET A 96 -16.46 -0.32 -7.46
N ARG A 97 -17.78 -0.32 -7.61
CA ARG A 97 -18.60 0.85 -7.92
C ARG A 97 -19.40 1.23 -6.67
N LEU A 98 -19.27 2.47 -6.26
CA LEU A 98 -19.83 3.02 -5.03
C LEU A 98 -20.75 4.19 -5.38
N SER A 99 -21.90 4.33 -4.73
CA SER A 99 -22.70 5.56 -4.88
C SER A 99 -21.97 6.75 -4.24
N LEU A 100 -22.12 7.95 -4.80
CA LEU A 100 -21.43 9.15 -4.27
C LEU A 100 -21.83 9.49 -2.83
N ASP A 101 -23.00 9.05 -2.36
CA ASP A 101 -23.38 9.13 -0.96
C ASP A 101 -22.86 7.94 -0.12
N GLY A 102 -22.23 6.96 -0.77
CA GLY A 102 -21.69 5.74 -0.16
C GLY A 102 -22.74 4.82 0.44
N SER A 103 -24.01 4.98 0.08
CA SER A 103 -25.10 4.15 0.58
C SER A 103 -25.16 2.78 -0.09
N SER A 104 -24.56 2.63 -1.27
CA SER A 104 -24.52 1.37 -2.01
C SER A 104 -23.13 1.09 -2.59
N ALA A 105 -22.79 -0.19 -2.66
CA ALA A 105 -21.55 -0.69 -3.24
C ALA A 105 -21.82 -1.93 -4.07
N ALA A 106 -21.15 -2.07 -5.21
CA ALA A 106 -21.20 -3.24 -6.07
C ALA A 106 -19.79 -3.61 -6.53
N GLU A 107 -19.40 -4.87 -6.34
CA GLU A 107 -18.16 -5.41 -6.88
C GLU A 107 -18.33 -5.61 -8.39
N LEU A 108 -17.46 -4.96 -9.18
CA LEU A 108 -17.39 -5.13 -10.63
C LEU A 108 -16.35 -6.18 -11.03
N VAL A 109 -15.21 -6.16 -10.35
CA VAL A 109 -14.10 -7.07 -10.57
C VAL A 109 -13.73 -7.69 -9.22
N PRO A 110 -13.71 -9.04 -9.13
CA PRO A 110 -13.39 -9.71 -7.87
C PRO A 110 -11.90 -9.60 -7.52
N ALA A 111 -11.58 -9.76 -6.26
CA ALA A 111 -10.21 -9.87 -5.76
C ALA A 111 -9.43 -10.99 -6.48
N GLY A 112 -8.10 -10.84 -6.56
CA GLY A 112 -7.19 -11.75 -7.26
C GLY A 112 -7.01 -11.43 -8.74
N SER A 113 -7.61 -10.36 -9.24
CA SER A 113 -7.37 -9.78 -10.56
C SER A 113 -6.06 -8.99 -10.58
N ARG A 114 -5.75 -8.33 -11.71
CA ARG A 114 -4.58 -7.45 -11.82
C ARG A 114 -4.77 -6.19 -10.97
N SER A 115 -3.67 -5.64 -10.43
CA SER A 115 -3.71 -4.34 -9.75
C SER A 115 -3.82 -3.20 -10.77
N TYR A 116 -4.82 -2.34 -10.61
CA TYR A 116 -5.07 -1.20 -11.47
C TYR A 116 -4.62 0.09 -10.82
N ARG A 117 -3.94 0.94 -11.60
CA ARG A 117 -3.39 2.22 -11.14
C ARG A 117 -4.16 3.44 -11.64
N GLU A 118 -5.03 3.23 -12.61
CA GLU A 118 -5.93 4.23 -13.17
C GLU A 118 -7.24 3.56 -13.57
N LEU A 119 -8.34 4.24 -13.33
CA LEU A 119 -9.67 3.83 -13.76
C LEU A 119 -10.27 4.89 -14.66
N ILE A 120 -10.85 4.47 -15.78
CA ILE A 120 -11.51 5.32 -16.77
C ILE A 120 -12.93 4.79 -16.95
N PRO A 121 -13.88 5.24 -16.11
CA PRO A 121 -15.27 4.80 -16.22
C PRO A 121 -15.99 5.47 -17.37
N PHE A 122 -17.03 4.80 -17.87
CA PHE A 122 -17.92 5.30 -18.92
C PHE A 122 -19.30 4.62 -18.83
N ASP A 123 -20.26 5.06 -19.65
CA ASP A 123 -21.57 4.42 -19.73
C ASP A 123 -21.44 2.99 -20.25
N GLY A 124 -21.71 2.01 -19.39
CA GLY A 124 -21.62 0.59 -19.70
C GLY A 124 -20.35 -0.13 -19.26
N GLY A 125 -19.40 0.55 -18.53
CA GLY A 125 -18.23 -0.15 -18.03
C GLY A 125 -17.15 0.72 -17.41
N VAL A 126 -15.98 0.11 -17.22
CA VAL A 126 -14.76 0.78 -16.75
C VAL A 126 -13.54 0.20 -17.46
N ILE A 127 -12.60 1.05 -17.79
CA ILE A 127 -11.28 0.65 -18.27
C ILE A 127 -10.31 0.80 -17.10
N GLY A 128 -9.59 -0.27 -16.78
CA GLY A 128 -8.51 -0.27 -15.78
C GLY A 128 -7.15 -0.29 -16.46
N ALA A 129 -6.30 0.68 -16.14
CA ALA A 129 -4.91 0.68 -16.58
C ALA A 129 -4.05 -0.07 -15.57
N HIS A 130 -3.22 -0.99 -16.04
CA HIS A 130 -2.31 -1.78 -15.23
C HIS A 130 -0.88 -1.72 -15.77
N TYR A 131 0.08 -2.01 -14.88
CA TYR A 131 1.47 -2.16 -15.25
C TYR A 131 2.09 -3.34 -14.52
N SER A 132 2.78 -4.20 -15.23
CA SER A 132 3.62 -5.24 -14.64
C SER A 132 5.01 -5.27 -15.27
N LEU A 133 6.00 -5.67 -14.50
CA LEU A 133 7.39 -5.82 -15.00
C LEU A 133 7.51 -6.93 -16.07
N ARG A 134 6.56 -7.86 -16.14
CA ARG A 134 6.54 -8.97 -17.10
C ARG A 134 5.78 -8.62 -18.38
N GLU A 135 4.64 -7.97 -18.25
CA GLU A 135 3.67 -7.75 -19.34
C GLU A 135 3.73 -6.31 -19.88
N GLY A 136 4.40 -5.38 -19.14
CA GLY A 136 4.40 -3.97 -19.46
C GLY A 136 3.11 -3.26 -19.03
N ALA A 137 2.81 -2.11 -19.63
CA ALA A 137 1.57 -1.38 -19.44
C ALA A 137 0.46 -1.97 -20.32
N GLY A 138 -0.78 -1.97 -19.83
CA GLY A 138 -1.94 -2.44 -20.55
C GLY A 138 -3.24 -1.86 -20.01
N TYR A 139 -4.31 -2.04 -20.76
CA TYR A 139 -5.65 -1.60 -20.42
C TYR A 139 -6.63 -2.77 -20.52
N ASP A 140 -7.40 -2.97 -19.48
CA ASP A 140 -8.46 -3.97 -19.42
C ASP A 140 -9.83 -3.29 -19.40
N LEU A 141 -10.70 -3.64 -20.33
CA LEU A 141 -12.08 -3.18 -20.40
C LEU A 141 -12.99 -4.16 -19.66
N TYR A 142 -13.68 -3.70 -18.65
CA TYR A 142 -14.76 -4.40 -17.96
C TYR A 142 -16.11 -3.78 -18.35
N ARG A 143 -16.98 -4.58 -18.96
CA ARG A 143 -18.35 -4.17 -19.29
C ARG A 143 -19.28 -4.45 -18.12
N GLU A 144 -20.30 -3.64 -17.98
CA GLU A 144 -21.32 -3.86 -16.95
C GLU A 144 -21.92 -5.27 -17.05
N GLY A 145 -21.94 -6.00 -15.94
CA GLY A 145 -22.40 -7.40 -15.87
C GLY A 145 -21.39 -8.46 -16.32
N SER A 146 -20.21 -8.07 -16.81
CA SER A 146 -19.12 -8.99 -17.15
C SER A 146 -18.01 -8.93 -16.09
N ARG A 147 -17.56 -10.09 -15.62
CA ARG A 147 -16.40 -10.23 -14.74
C ARG A 147 -15.11 -10.58 -15.48
N THR A 148 -15.19 -10.73 -16.80
CA THR A 148 -14.03 -11.08 -17.63
C THR A 148 -13.60 -9.84 -18.42
N PRO A 149 -12.34 -9.41 -18.30
CA PRO A 149 -11.83 -8.26 -19.04
C PRO A 149 -11.67 -8.58 -20.52
N VAL A 150 -11.77 -7.52 -21.33
CA VAL A 150 -11.29 -7.51 -22.70
C VAL A 150 -10.01 -6.67 -22.71
N ALA A 151 -8.88 -7.28 -23.03
CA ALA A 151 -7.63 -6.55 -23.16
C ALA A 151 -7.71 -5.57 -24.33
N LEU A 152 -7.39 -4.31 -24.08
CA LEU A 152 -7.37 -3.26 -25.10
C LEU A 152 -5.94 -3.05 -25.60
N PHE A 153 -5.81 -2.79 -26.89
CA PHE A 153 -4.55 -2.35 -27.50
C PHE A 153 -3.38 -3.34 -27.36
N GLU A 154 -3.64 -4.65 -27.39
CA GLU A 154 -2.60 -5.68 -27.34
C GLU A 154 -1.53 -5.47 -28.41
N GLY A 155 -0.25 -5.49 -28.01
CA GLY A 155 0.89 -5.33 -28.91
C GLY A 155 1.26 -3.88 -29.26
N GLU A 156 0.57 -2.89 -28.73
CA GLU A 156 0.93 -1.47 -28.86
C GLU A 156 2.01 -1.08 -27.83
N PRO A 157 2.86 -0.09 -28.14
CA PRO A 157 3.94 0.31 -27.22
C PRO A 157 3.42 0.92 -25.91
N ALA A 158 4.15 0.68 -24.82
CA ALA A 158 3.82 0.83 -23.41
C ALA A 158 3.55 2.25 -22.87
N LEU A 159 3.42 3.27 -23.71
CA LEU A 159 3.23 4.68 -23.28
C LEU A 159 1.94 5.24 -23.89
N MET A 160 0.82 4.62 -23.54
CA MET A 160 -0.46 5.11 -24.01
C MET A 160 -1.16 5.90 -22.91
N THR A 161 -1.79 7.00 -23.30
CA THR A 161 -2.83 7.66 -22.52
C THR A 161 -4.17 7.24 -23.11
N CYS A 162 -5.14 7.00 -22.27
CA CYS A 162 -6.48 6.60 -22.67
C CYS A 162 -7.51 7.46 -21.94
N THR A 163 -8.60 7.78 -22.59
CA THR A 163 -9.77 8.42 -21.97
C THR A 163 -11.03 8.03 -22.71
N VAL A 164 -12.18 8.36 -22.16
CA VAL A 164 -13.48 8.06 -22.77
C VAL A 164 -14.31 9.34 -22.87
N GLY A 165 -14.86 9.57 -24.06
CA GLY A 165 -15.87 10.58 -24.36
C GLY A 165 -17.04 9.91 -25.09
N LYS A 166 -17.37 10.40 -26.26
CA LYS A 166 -18.28 9.71 -27.20
C LYS A 166 -17.72 8.38 -27.66
N TYR A 167 -16.40 8.26 -27.70
CA TYR A 167 -15.62 7.09 -28.10
C TYR A 167 -14.56 6.78 -27.03
N ILE A 168 -13.88 5.62 -27.16
CA ILE A 168 -12.66 5.34 -26.42
C ILE A 168 -11.50 5.97 -27.18
N TYR A 169 -10.73 6.83 -26.54
CA TYR A 169 -9.61 7.52 -27.14
C TYR A 169 -8.29 7.00 -26.58
N SER A 170 -7.33 6.73 -27.48
CA SER A 170 -5.99 6.34 -27.09
C SER A 170 -4.94 7.00 -27.99
N ARG A 171 -3.83 7.39 -27.42
CA ARG A 171 -2.67 7.81 -28.19
C ARG A 171 -1.93 6.58 -28.71
N ARG A 172 -1.75 6.51 -30.02
CA ARG A 172 -0.98 5.45 -30.70
C ARG A 172 0.30 6.01 -31.30
N TYR A 173 1.31 5.18 -31.37
CA TYR A 173 2.58 5.51 -32.03
C TYR A 173 2.97 4.37 -32.98
N ASP A 174 3.07 4.65 -34.28
CA ASP A 174 3.35 3.64 -35.31
C ASP A 174 4.82 3.57 -35.74
N GLY A 175 5.68 4.38 -35.14
CA GLY A 175 7.12 4.43 -35.45
C GLY A 175 7.47 5.10 -36.80
N VAL A 176 6.51 5.42 -37.64
CA VAL A 176 6.68 5.96 -39.00
C VAL A 176 6.03 7.32 -39.16
N SER A 177 4.74 7.44 -38.90
CA SER A 177 3.96 8.67 -39.08
C SER A 177 3.85 9.53 -37.82
N GLY A 178 4.45 9.09 -36.71
CA GLY A 178 4.42 9.79 -35.42
C GLY A 178 3.24 9.38 -34.54
N SER A 179 2.91 10.20 -33.55
CA SER A 179 1.80 9.92 -32.66
C SER A 179 0.47 10.38 -33.24
N ARG A 180 -0.56 9.58 -33.00
CA ARG A 180 -1.93 9.84 -33.42
C ARG A 180 -2.89 9.61 -32.25
N LEU A 181 -3.88 10.46 -32.12
CA LEU A 181 -5.03 10.21 -31.25
C LEU A 181 -6.05 9.40 -32.06
N ALA A 182 -6.32 8.21 -31.62
CA ALA A 182 -7.23 7.27 -32.26
C ALA A 182 -8.54 7.17 -31.46
N ALA A 183 -9.66 7.11 -32.16
CA ALA A 183 -10.98 6.91 -31.59
C ALA A 183 -11.50 5.52 -31.95
N PHE A 184 -11.96 4.79 -30.94
CA PHE A 184 -12.50 3.45 -31.07
C PHE A 184 -13.96 3.41 -30.63
N ASP A 185 -14.76 2.66 -31.34
CA ASP A 185 -16.14 2.40 -30.95
C ASP A 185 -16.19 1.64 -29.61
N PRO A 186 -16.94 2.12 -28.61
CA PRO A 186 -16.95 1.50 -27.28
C PRO A 186 -17.53 0.07 -27.25
N GLU A 187 -18.38 -0.29 -28.23
CA GLU A 187 -19.01 -1.61 -28.29
C GLU A 187 -18.19 -2.61 -29.08
N SER A 188 -17.84 -2.25 -30.33
CA SER A 188 -17.13 -3.14 -31.25
C SER A 188 -15.62 -3.12 -31.09
N LEU A 189 -15.07 -2.06 -30.47
CA LEU A 189 -13.64 -1.78 -30.35
C LEU A 189 -12.93 -1.56 -31.68
N GLU A 190 -13.70 -1.30 -32.75
CA GLU A 190 -13.16 -0.99 -34.06
C GLU A 190 -12.63 0.45 -34.09
N LEU A 191 -11.49 0.63 -34.77
CA LEU A 191 -10.91 1.95 -35.02
C LEU A 191 -11.83 2.71 -35.98
N LEU A 192 -12.31 3.88 -35.55
CA LEU A 192 -13.20 4.72 -36.35
C LEU A 192 -12.43 5.78 -37.14
N TRP A 193 -11.54 6.50 -36.45
CA TRP A 193 -10.74 7.58 -37.07
C TRP A 193 -9.50 7.91 -36.23
N GLU A 194 -8.55 8.62 -36.81
CA GLU A 194 -7.34 9.08 -36.16
C GLU A 194 -6.99 10.51 -36.57
N VAL A 195 -6.40 11.28 -35.63
CA VAL A 195 -5.83 12.62 -35.90
C VAL A 195 -4.38 12.67 -35.43
N PRO A 196 -3.48 13.41 -36.12
CA PRO A 196 -2.12 13.60 -35.68
C PRO A 196 -2.08 14.37 -34.35
N VAL A 197 -1.23 13.94 -33.41
CA VAL A 197 -0.98 14.62 -32.14
C VAL A 197 0.51 14.66 -31.83
N ASP A 198 0.88 15.44 -30.83
CA ASP A 198 2.24 15.43 -30.31
C ASP A 198 2.54 14.09 -29.61
N SER A 199 3.80 13.65 -29.64
CA SER A 199 4.21 12.38 -29.05
C SER A 199 4.09 12.30 -27.53
N THR A 200 3.95 13.45 -26.88
CA THR A 200 3.85 13.56 -25.41
C THR A 200 2.46 14.00 -24.93
N VAL A 201 1.46 14.04 -25.84
CA VAL A 201 0.13 14.50 -25.46
C VAL A 201 -0.46 13.66 -24.32
N GLU A 202 -1.01 14.37 -23.34
CA GLU A 202 -1.81 13.81 -22.24
C GLU A 202 -3.27 14.16 -22.47
N LEU A 203 -4.15 13.27 -22.07
CA LEU A 203 -5.59 13.42 -22.23
C LEU A 203 -6.21 13.63 -20.85
N LEU A 204 -6.92 14.74 -20.70
CA LEU A 204 -7.74 15.03 -19.52
C LEU A 204 -9.17 15.26 -19.96
N ARG A 205 -10.14 14.88 -19.15
CA ARG A 205 -11.53 15.17 -19.40
C ARG A 205 -12.04 16.22 -18.41
N ASP A 206 -12.77 17.22 -18.91
CA ASP A 206 -13.55 18.15 -18.11
C ASP A 206 -15.05 18.11 -18.49
N GLU A 207 -15.85 19.01 -17.94
CA GLU A 207 -17.29 19.11 -18.23
C GLU A 207 -17.59 19.42 -19.72
N GLU A 208 -16.65 20.04 -20.44
CA GLU A 208 -16.81 20.47 -21.82
C GLU A 208 -16.27 19.44 -22.83
N GLY A 209 -15.63 18.35 -22.36
CA GLY A 209 -15.10 17.28 -23.21
C GLY A 209 -13.63 16.94 -22.94
N ILE A 210 -12.91 16.55 -23.98
CA ILE A 210 -11.54 16.05 -23.86
C ILE A 210 -10.55 17.16 -24.16
N LEU A 211 -9.64 17.37 -23.20
CA LEU A 211 -8.48 18.24 -23.32
C LEU A 211 -7.26 17.42 -23.72
N CYS A 212 -6.49 17.96 -24.65
CA CYS A 212 -5.21 17.43 -25.11
C CYS A 212 -4.10 18.41 -24.67
N PHE A 213 -3.44 18.09 -23.59
CA PHE A 213 -2.32 18.86 -23.06
C PHE A 213 -0.99 18.31 -23.57
N VAL A 214 -0.08 19.18 -23.96
CA VAL A 214 1.27 18.78 -24.39
C VAL A 214 2.28 19.29 -23.37
N PRO A 215 2.82 18.42 -22.51
CA PRO A 215 3.81 18.78 -21.50
C PRO A 215 5.00 19.52 -22.08
N ASN A 216 5.52 20.49 -21.34
CA ASN A 216 6.70 21.29 -21.71
C ASN A 216 6.59 22.02 -23.06
N SER A 217 5.39 22.36 -23.50
CA SER A 217 5.18 23.03 -24.79
C SER A 217 4.36 24.30 -24.71
N GLY A 218 3.59 24.48 -23.66
CA GLY A 218 2.59 25.55 -23.54
C GLY A 218 1.38 25.34 -24.46
N LYS A 219 1.11 24.13 -24.91
CA LYS A 219 -0.02 23.83 -25.82
C LYS A 219 -1.13 23.09 -25.10
N LEU A 220 -2.34 23.59 -25.27
CA LEU A 220 -3.59 22.96 -24.86
C LEU A 220 -4.57 23.02 -26.00
N SER A 221 -5.26 21.94 -26.26
CA SER A 221 -6.32 21.88 -27.28
C SER A 221 -7.50 21.09 -26.72
N ARG A 222 -8.69 21.40 -27.20
CA ARG A 222 -9.90 20.61 -26.96
C ARG A 222 -10.19 19.75 -28.19
N LEU A 223 -10.57 18.52 -27.98
CA LEU A 223 -10.99 17.65 -29.06
C LEU A 223 -12.43 18.00 -29.47
N ASP A 224 -12.60 18.40 -30.73
CA ASP A 224 -13.91 18.43 -31.35
C ASP A 224 -14.23 17.03 -31.89
N GLU A 225 -15.08 16.33 -31.15
CA GLU A 225 -15.42 14.92 -31.46
C GLU A 225 -16.23 14.75 -32.74
N ASP A 226 -16.95 15.79 -33.17
CA ASP A 226 -17.76 15.76 -34.41
C ASP A 226 -16.94 16.18 -35.62
N ALA A 227 -16.07 17.17 -35.48
CA ALA A 227 -15.17 17.58 -36.55
C ALA A 227 -13.91 16.72 -36.66
N HIS A 228 -13.68 15.81 -35.72
CA HIS A 228 -12.48 14.99 -35.62
C HIS A 228 -11.20 15.84 -35.68
N ALA A 229 -11.17 16.90 -34.88
CA ALA A 229 -10.10 17.90 -34.93
C ALA A 229 -9.72 18.42 -33.54
N LEU A 230 -8.47 18.88 -33.41
CA LEU A 230 -8.00 19.57 -32.22
C LEU A 230 -8.19 21.08 -32.37
N VAL A 231 -9.01 21.67 -31.50
CA VAL A 231 -9.26 23.12 -31.44
C VAL A 231 -8.36 23.71 -30.36
N PRO A 232 -7.44 24.62 -30.69
CA PRO A 232 -6.58 25.25 -29.68
C PRO A 232 -7.39 25.98 -28.61
N VAL A 233 -7.01 25.75 -27.34
CA VAL A 233 -7.54 26.49 -26.19
C VAL A 233 -6.60 27.64 -25.87
N SER A 234 -7.16 28.84 -25.80
CA SER A 234 -6.38 30.05 -25.39
C SER A 234 -6.23 30.00 -23.86
N ALA A 235 -5.05 29.65 -23.38
CA ALA A 235 -4.70 29.67 -21.96
C ALA A 235 -3.23 30.12 -21.83
N PRO A 236 -2.86 30.93 -20.81
CA PRO A 236 -1.49 31.41 -20.62
C PRO A 236 -0.56 30.32 -20.04
N LEU A 237 -0.48 29.21 -20.75
CA LEU A 237 0.43 28.11 -20.43
C LEU A 237 1.87 28.46 -20.81
N ALA A 238 2.81 28.04 -19.99
CA ALA A 238 4.22 28.23 -20.21
C ALA A 238 4.89 26.97 -20.80
N LYS A 239 6.09 27.14 -21.38
CA LYS A 239 6.83 26.00 -21.95
C LYS A 239 7.43 25.07 -20.92
N ASP A 240 7.44 25.46 -19.66
CA ASP A 240 7.89 24.66 -18.52
C ASP A 240 6.73 24.03 -17.73
N ASP A 241 5.49 24.21 -18.20
CA ASP A 241 4.34 23.47 -17.65
C ASP A 241 4.44 22.00 -18.05
N CYS A 242 4.59 21.13 -17.08
CA CYS A 242 4.87 19.72 -17.28
C CYS A 242 3.66 18.80 -17.04
N GLU A 243 2.64 19.27 -16.31
CA GLU A 243 1.45 18.49 -15.99
C GLU A 243 0.21 19.37 -15.85
N LEU A 244 -0.93 18.89 -16.35
CA LEU A 244 -2.24 19.50 -16.14
C LEU A 244 -2.99 18.67 -15.09
N LEU A 245 -3.03 19.15 -13.84
CA LEU A 245 -3.58 18.41 -12.70
C LEU A 245 -5.10 18.43 -12.65
N ALA A 246 -5.73 19.58 -12.90
CA ALA A 246 -7.19 19.72 -12.86
C ALA A 246 -7.67 20.77 -13.87
N ALA A 247 -8.89 20.58 -14.34
CA ALA A 247 -9.59 21.50 -15.23
C ALA A 247 -11.06 21.65 -14.82
N TYR A 248 -11.55 22.87 -14.75
CA TYR A 248 -12.95 23.18 -14.46
C TYR A 248 -13.37 24.50 -15.14
N ARG A 249 -14.29 24.44 -16.09
CA ARG A 249 -14.86 25.61 -16.79
C ARG A 249 -13.83 26.64 -17.26
N GLY A 250 -12.77 26.16 -17.93
CA GLY A 250 -11.71 27.03 -18.44
C GLY A 250 -10.72 27.54 -17.38
N ASN A 251 -10.80 27.06 -16.16
CA ASN A 251 -9.79 27.25 -15.12
C ASN A 251 -8.94 25.99 -15.01
N TYR A 252 -7.63 26.15 -14.84
CA TYR A 252 -6.67 25.04 -14.88
C TYR A 252 -5.69 25.11 -13.73
N LEU A 253 -5.45 23.97 -13.07
CA LEU A 253 -4.33 23.79 -12.15
C LEU A 253 -3.21 23.08 -12.92
N VAL A 254 -2.07 23.74 -13.04
CA VAL A 254 -0.91 23.18 -13.74
C VAL A 254 0.31 23.13 -12.83
N GLN A 255 1.12 22.11 -13.03
CA GLN A 255 2.43 21.96 -12.42
C GLN A 255 3.51 22.34 -13.42
N GLY A 256 4.46 23.17 -13.02
CA GLY A 256 5.61 23.56 -13.81
C GLY A 256 6.94 23.22 -13.11
N ASN A 257 8.02 23.20 -13.90
CA ASN A 257 9.41 23.14 -13.50
C ASN A 257 9.89 21.83 -12.83
N TRP A 258 10.41 20.93 -13.62
CA TRP A 258 10.83 19.56 -13.23
C TRP A 258 12.17 19.43 -12.50
N SER A 259 13.04 20.46 -12.50
CA SER A 259 14.44 20.19 -12.19
C SER A 259 14.82 20.25 -10.72
N ASP A 260 14.19 21.09 -9.90
CA ASP A 260 14.58 21.23 -8.48
C ASP A 260 13.46 21.54 -7.48
N ASN A 261 12.33 22.16 -7.91
CA ASN A 261 11.15 22.41 -7.08
C ASN A 261 9.89 22.43 -7.94
N TYR A 262 8.86 21.71 -7.52
CA TYR A 262 7.56 21.75 -8.16
C TYR A 262 6.88 23.09 -7.88
N ARG A 263 6.34 23.72 -8.93
CA ARG A 263 5.58 24.94 -8.83
C ARG A 263 4.19 24.76 -9.38
N TYR A 264 3.21 25.26 -8.66
CA TYR A 264 1.81 25.11 -9.03
C TYR A 264 1.24 26.43 -9.45
N TYR A 265 0.53 26.44 -10.57
CA TYR A 265 -0.07 27.63 -11.12
C TYR A 265 -1.56 27.41 -11.32
N LEU A 266 -2.35 28.41 -10.90
CA LEU A 266 -3.75 28.52 -11.25
C LEU A 266 -3.89 29.43 -12.47
N ILE A 267 -4.54 28.92 -13.51
CA ILE A 267 -4.85 29.65 -14.73
C ILE A 267 -6.35 29.93 -14.75
N GLN A 268 -6.72 31.18 -14.87
CA GLN A 268 -8.10 31.65 -14.91
C GLN A 268 -8.25 32.67 -16.06
N GLY A 269 -8.86 32.26 -17.18
CA GLY A 269 -8.89 33.08 -18.40
C GLY A 269 -7.47 33.43 -18.87
N ASP A 270 -7.15 34.73 -18.95
CA ASP A 270 -5.83 35.26 -19.35
C ASP A 270 -4.85 35.40 -18.17
N SER A 271 -5.26 35.04 -16.95
CA SER A 271 -4.44 35.18 -15.74
C SER A 271 -3.71 33.86 -15.43
N ARG A 272 -2.45 33.96 -15.01
CA ARG A 272 -1.63 32.88 -14.48
C ARG A 272 -1.07 33.28 -13.12
N SER A 273 -1.51 32.64 -12.06
CA SER A 273 -1.14 32.96 -10.68
C SER A 273 -0.33 31.82 -10.08
N LEU A 274 0.80 32.15 -9.44
CA LEU A 274 1.64 31.21 -8.72
C LEU A 274 1.03 30.90 -7.34
N LEU A 275 1.02 29.63 -6.95
CA LEU A 275 0.44 29.14 -5.69
C LEU A 275 1.52 28.73 -4.64
N ASP A 276 2.80 29.04 -4.88
CA ASP A 276 3.96 28.54 -4.12
C ASP A 276 3.89 28.74 -2.61
N GLU A 277 3.42 29.90 -2.13
CA GLU A 277 3.39 30.18 -0.68
C GLU A 277 2.30 29.41 0.06
N SER A 278 1.36 28.84 -0.67
CA SER A 278 0.17 28.20 -0.12
C SER A 278 0.17 26.68 -0.26
N LEU A 279 0.99 26.15 -1.17
CA LEU A 279 1.12 24.72 -1.42
C LEU A 279 2.54 24.23 -1.11
N PRO A 280 2.69 23.03 -0.52
CA PRO A 280 4.00 22.40 -0.31
C PRO A 280 4.64 22.00 -1.64
N ASP A 281 5.93 21.65 -1.60
CA ASP A 281 6.74 21.31 -2.75
C ASP A 281 6.17 20.18 -3.64
N PHE A 282 5.37 19.29 -3.05
CA PHE A 282 4.75 18.20 -3.80
C PHE A 282 3.31 17.95 -3.36
N VAL A 283 2.37 18.08 -4.31
CA VAL A 283 0.96 17.75 -4.12
C VAL A 283 0.46 16.82 -5.23
N SER A 284 -0.56 16.02 -4.93
CA SER A 284 -1.31 15.29 -5.96
C SER A 284 -2.80 15.57 -5.82
N LEU A 285 -3.50 15.66 -6.95
CA LEU A 285 -4.95 15.76 -6.98
C LEU A 285 -5.54 14.42 -6.52
N MET A 286 -6.42 14.48 -5.52
CA MET A 286 -7.11 13.29 -5.02
C MET A 286 -8.53 13.19 -5.56
N ASP A 287 -9.22 14.31 -5.64
CA ASP A 287 -10.60 14.34 -6.10
C ASP A 287 -10.99 15.75 -6.54
N LEU A 288 -12.04 15.84 -7.36
CA LEU A 288 -12.61 17.10 -7.85
C LEU A 288 -14.12 17.09 -7.60
N CYS A 289 -14.63 18.08 -6.88
CA CYS A 289 -16.04 18.26 -6.59
C CYS A 289 -16.49 19.67 -7.01
N GLY A 290 -17.10 19.80 -8.19
CA GLY A 290 -17.36 21.08 -8.82
C GLY A 290 -16.06 21.85 -9.06
N SER A 291 -16.00 23.12 -8.65
CA SER A 291 -14.78 23.95 -8.74
C SER A 291 -13.69 23.59 -7.73
N LYS A 292 -13.96 22.70 -6.77
CA LYS A 292 -13.09 22.41 -5.64
C LYS A 292 -12.21 21.20 -5.92
N ALA A 293 -10.90 21.42 -5.98
CA ALA A 293 -9.88 20.38 -6.09
C ALA A 293 -9.33 20.02 -4.72
N LEU A 294 -9.41 18.74 -4.35
CA LEU A 294 -8.80 18.19 -3.14
C LEU A 294 -7.37 17.77 -3.44
N LEU A 295 -6.42 18.39 -2.75
CA LEU A 295 -5.00 18.20 -2.92
C LEU A 295 -4.42 17.50 -1.69
N LYS A 296 -3.80 16.33 -1.88
CA LYS A 296 -2.99 15.63 -0.86
C LYS A 296 -1.55 16.09 -1.02
N TYR A 297 -0.86 16.40 0.07
CA TYR A 297 0.53 16.78 -0.02
C TYR A 297 1.47 15.80 0.69
N PHE A 298 2.74 15.86 0.28
CA PHE A 298 3.79 14.97 0.71
C PHE A 298 4.86 15.79 1.42
N GLU A 299 5.47 15.23 2.44
CA GLU A 299 6.58 15.86 3.15
C GLU A 299 7.90 15.25 2.68
N GLY A 300 8.84 16.13 2.32
CA GLY A 300 10.20 15.73 1.98
C GLY A 300 10.97 15.34 3.23
N GLY A 301 11.78 14.28 3.14
CA GLY A 301 12.66 13.83 4.20
C GLY A 301 13.84 13.08 3.66
N GLN A 302 14.69 12.53 4.53
CA GLN A 302 15.80 11.68 4.14
C GLN A 302 15.59 10.24 4.61
N SER A 303 15.84 9.30 3.73
CA SER A 303 15.89 7.88 4.09
C SER A 303 17.06 7.59 5.02
N ALA A 304 17.06 6.41 5.66
CA ALA A 304 18.19 5.94 6.46
C ALA A 304 19.52 5.87 5.67
N ALA A 305 19.44 5.81 4.34
CA ALA A 305 20.60 5.85 3.43
C ALA A 305 21.01 7.28 3.03
N GLY A 306 20.32 8.32 3.54
CA GLY A 306 20.60 9.73 3.22
C GLY A 306 20.05 10.19 1.88
N GLU A 307 19.16 9.41 1.25
CA GLU A 307 18.49 9.78 0.01
C GLU A 307 17.27 10.64 0.31
N ASN A 308 16.99 11.65 -0.50
CA ASN A 308 15.76 12.43 -0.40
C ASN A 308 14.58 11.53 -0.78
N VAL A 309 13.60 11.47 0.11
CA VAL A 309 12.37 10.69 -0.07
C VAL A 309 11.17 11.55 0.27
N TRP A 310 10.04 11.26 -0.37
CA TRP A 310 8.78 11.93 -0.12
C TRP A 310 7.87 11.00 0.67
N TYR A 311 7.43 11.45 1.84
CA TYR A 311 6.51 10.69 2.68
C TYR A 311 5.09 11.12 2.38
N ARG A 312 4.19 10.16 2.20
CA ARG A 312 2.75 10.41 2.16
C ARG A 312 2.30 10.94 3.51
N THR A 313 1.49 12.00 3.48
CA THR A 313 0.81 12.51 4.68
C THR A 313 -0.69 12.31 4.52
N ASP A 314 -1.44 12.34 5.62
CA ASP A 314 -2.90 12.42 5.60
C ASP A 314 -3.36 13.88 5.75
N ARG A 315 -2.61 14.80 5.12
CA ARG A 315 -2.91 16.23 5.09
C ARG A 315 -3.43 16.65 3.73
N TYR A 316 -4.45 17.47 3.76
CA TYR A 316 -5.18 17.89 2.57
C TYR A 316 -5.41 19.38 2.56
N LYS A 317 -5.41 19.96 1.35
CA LYS A 317 -5.90 21.31 1.07
C LYS A 317 -6.97 21.26 0.01
N VAL A 318 -7.89 22.21 0.06
CA VAL A 318 -8.85 22.44 -1.00
C VAL A 318 -8.46 23.72 -1.72
N LEU A 319 -8.30 23.62 -3.03
CA LEU A 319 -8.19 24.76 -3.94
C LEU A 319 -9.51 24.93 -4.68
N ASP A 320 -10.12 26.08 -4.57
CA ASP A 320 -11.26 26.43 -5.41
C ASP A 320 -10.74 27.05 -6.72
N LEU A 321 -10.95 26.34 -7.84
CA LEU A 321 -10.45 26.75 -9.17
C LEU A 321 -11.13 28.01 -9.71
N GLU A 322 -12.32 28.37 -9.24
CA GLU A 322 -13.02 29.60 -9.65
C GLU A 322 -12.56 30.80 -8.84
N SER A 323 -12.45 30.70 -7.52
CA SER A 323 -12.03 31.83 -6.66
C SER A 323 -10.53 31.94 -6.48
N GLY A 324 -9.79 30.83 -6.62
CA GLY A 324 -8.36 30.72 -6.29
C GLY A 324 -8.09 30.62 -4.80
N GLU A 325 -9.13 30.47 -3.97
CA GLU A 325 -8.99 30.32 -2.52
C GLU A 325 -8.41 28.95 -2.18
N ILE A 326 -7.40 28.93 -1.28
CA ILE A 326 -6.82 27.71 -0.73
C ILE A 326 -7.09 27.67 0.77
N SER A 327 -7.61 26.55 1.23
CA SER A 327 -7.87 26.30 2.65
C SER A 327 -7.38 24.94 3.07
N ASP A 328 -7.01 24.80 4.35
CA ASP A 328 -6.74 23.49 4.93
C ASP A 328 -8.03 22.69 4.97
N PHE A 329 -7.93 21.41 4.64
CA PHE A 329 -9.04 20.48 4.74
C PHE A 329 -8.69 19.43 5.81
N PRO A 330 -9.09 19.66 7.07
CA PRO A 330 -8.77 18.76 8.16
C PRO A 330 -9.55 17.47 8.00
N VAL A 331 -8.84 16.40 7.65
CA VAL A 331 -9.41 15.05 7.60
C VAL A 331 -8.69 14.23 8.66
N HIS A 332 -9.46 13.74 9.60
CA HIS A 332 -9.03 12.67 10.46
C HIS A 332 -9.86 11.44 10.11
N GLY A 333 -9.23 10.36 9.70
CA GLY A 333 -9.88 9.08 9.54
C GLY A 333 -10.50 8.60 10.87
N GLN A 334 -11.19 7.49 10.83
CA GLN A 334 -11.85 6.91 12.01
C GLN A 334 -10.88 6.72 13.18
N TYR A 335 -9.65 6.33 12.91
CA TYR A 335 -8.65 6.02 13.93
C TYR A 335 -7.78 7.24 14.29
N GLY A 336 -7.45 8.10 13.32
CA GLY A 336 -6.69 9.33 13.58
C GLY A 336 -7.37 10.24 14.60
N ALA A 337 -8.69 10.22 14.65
CA ALA A 337 -9.47 10.97 15.64
C ALA A 337 -9.32 10.46 17.09
N LEU A 338 -8.83 9.23 17.31
CA LEU A 338 -8.74 8.64 18.65
C LEU A 338 -7.87 9.46 19.62
N PHE A 339 -6.85 10.17 19.11
CA PHE A 339 -5.90 10.94 19.91
C PHE A 339 -5.73 12.38 19.41
N ALA A 340 -6.73 12.92 18.72
CA ALA A 340 -6.71 14.30 18.20
C ALA A 340 -6.54 15.36 19.28
N SER A 341 -6.84 15.06 20.54
CA SER A 341 -6.61 15.92 21.71
C SER A 341 -5.15 15.99 22.18
N GLY A 342 -4.24 15.22 21.58
CA GLY A 342 -2.83 15.19 21.97
C GLY A 342 -2.55 14.39 23.25
N ASP A 343 -3.46 13.51 23.61
CA ASP A 343 -3.40 12.68 24.82
C ASP A 343 -2.93 11.23 24.54
N PHE A 344 -2.06 11.04 23.54
CA PHE A 344 -1.51 9.72 23.21
C PHE A 344 -0.77 9.12 24.42
N PRO A 345 -1.06 7.83 24.78
CA PRO A 345 -0.49 7.23 25.99
C PRO A 345 1.01 7.00 25.87
N LEU A 346 1.71 7.01 27.00
CA LEU A 346 3.13 6.65 27.02
C LEU A 346 3.27 5.13 26.82
N MET A 347 3.75 4.75 25.65
CA MET A 347 4.02 3.36 25.30
C MET A 347 5.41 2.90 25.74
N ASP A 348 5.51 1.62 26.07
CA ASP A 348 6.79 0.92 26.17
C ASP A 348 6.76 -0.37 25.34
N SER A 349 7.94 -0.94 25.07
CA SER A 349 8.01 -2.19 24.32
C SER A 349 9.31 -2.94 24.54
N SER A 350 9.29 -4.23 24.16
CA SER A 350 10.54 -4.95 23.89
C SER A 350 11.29 -4.34 22.71
N THR A 351 12.59 -4.53 22.67
CA THR A 351 13.47 -4.03 21.59
C THR A 351 13.00 -4.50 20.19
N ALA A 352 12.47 -5.73 20.11
CA ALA A 352 11.96 -6.30 18.85
C ALA A 352 10.67 -5.61 18.35
N ARG A 353 9.96 -4.88 19.21
CA ARG A 353 8.68 -4.20 18.89
C ARG A 353 8.84 -2.69 18.70
N LYS A 354 10.06 -2.18 18.82
CA LYS A 354 10.37 -0.76 18.60
C LYS A 354 9.83 -0.23 17.25
N PRO A 355 9.92 -0.95 16.10
CA PRO A 355 9.36 -0.45 14.85
C PRO A 355 7.84 -0.23 14.94
N VAL A 356 7.10 -1.16 15.53
CA VAL A 356 5.63 -1.05 15.70
C VAL A 356 5.26 0.17 16.54
N THR A 357 5.92 0.35 17.72
CA THR A 357 5.61 1.50 18.59
C THR A 357 6.00 2.83 17.96
N ALA A 358 7.08 2.87 17.19
CA ALA A 358 7.48 4.07 16.46
C ALA A 358 6.47 4.43 15.36
N GLU A 359 5.96 3.44 14.61
CA GLU A 359 4.96 3.68 13.56
C GLU A 359 3.60 4.08 14.16
N LEU A 360 3.18 3.48 15.28
CA LEU A 360 1.98 3.90 16.01
C LEU A 360 2.09 5.36 16.48
N TYR A 361 3.26 5.75 17.02
CA TYR A 361 3.51 7.12 17.43
C TYR A 361 3.49 8.08 16.22
N ALA A 362 4.18 7.75 15.15
CA ALA A 362 4.19 8.55 13.93
C ALA A 362 2.76 8.71 13.36
N PHE A 363 1.99 7.63 13.31
CA PHE A 363 0.62 7.66 12.84
C PHE A 363 -0.28 8.56 13.71
N PHE A 364 -0.28 8.36 15.03
CA PHE A 364 -1.22 9.07 15.91
C PHE A 364 -0.74 10.47 16.33
N CYS A 365 0.55 10.75 16.37
CA CYS A 365 1.08 12.01 16.87
C CYS A 365 1.65 12.91 15.77
N GLU A 366 2.43 12.36 14.84
CA GLU A 366 3.08 13.16 13.80
C GLU A 366 2.15 13.43 12.63
N SER A 367 1.47 12.42 12.09
CA SER A 367 0.58 12.59 10.93
C SER A 367 -0.67 13.42 11.24
N THR A 368 -1.16 13.38 12.48
CA THR A 368 -2.35 14.15 12.91
C THR A 368 -2.00 15.52 13.50
N GLY A 369 -0.70 15.78 13.76
CA GLY A 369 -0.27 16.97 14.48
C GLY A 369 -0.63 16.98 15.97
N ALA A 370 -1.13 15.86 16.51
CA ALA A 370 -1.40 15.68 17.92
C ALA A 370 -0.08 15.50 18.69
N GLY A 371 0.06 16.17 19.81
CA GLY A 371 1.23 15.99 20.67
C GLY A 371 1.19 14.65 21.41
N GLY A 372 2.36 14.10 21.73
CA GLY A 372 2.48 12.88 22.53
C GLY A 372 3.90 12.71 23.07
N LYS A 373 4.06 11.79 24.01
CA LYS A 373 5.39 11.41 24.50
C LYS A 373 5.95 10.30 23.60
N MET A 374 7.23 10.43 23.22
CA MET A 374 7.95 9.39 22.50
C MET A 374 7.87 8.05 23.24
N PRO A 375 7.60 6.94 22.55
CA PRO A 375 7.61 5.62 23.14
C PRO A 375 8.97 5.27 23.77
N LEU A 376 8.92 4.56 24.88
CA LEU A 376 10.08 3.94 25.50
C LEU A 376 10.45 2.65 24.74
N CYS A 377 11.65 2.14 24.99
CA CYS A 377 12.09 0.85 24.47
C CYS A 377 12.98 0.18 25.52
N SER A 378 12.37 -0.32 26.59
CA SER A 378 13.03 -0.69 27.85
C SER A 378 13.37 -2.17 27.97
N THR A 379 13.48 -2.93 26.87
CA THR A 379 13.54 -4.40 26.86
C THR A 379 12.22 -5.03 27.37
N THR A 380 12.04 -6.35 27.23
CA THR A 380 10.82 -7.03 27.73
C THR A 380 10.71 -6.90 29.24
N HIS A 381 11.78 -7.19 29.96
CA HIS A 381 11.82 -7.13 31.42
C HIS A 381 11.59 -5.70 31.93
N GLY A 382 12.35 -4.71 31.41
CA GLY A 382 12.20 -3.32 31.84
C GLY A 382 10.79 -2.76 31.57
N ALA A 383 10.15 -3.15 30.47
CA ALA A 383 8.81 -2.68 30.16
C ALA A 383 7.73 -3.33 31.08
N TRP A 384 7.90 -4.58 31.52
CA TRP A 384 7.08 -5.17 32.57
C TRP A 384 7.18 -4.41 33.89
N LEU A 385 8.40 -4.02 34.29
CA LEU A 385 8.62 -3.19 35.49
C LEU A 385 7.94 -1.82 35.31
N ASN A 386 8.05 -1.20 34.15
CA ASN A 386 7.45 0.10 33.88
C ASN A 386 5.90 0.06 33.93
N ILE A 387 5.26 -1.01 33.46
CA ILE A 387 3.82 -1.22 33.63
C ILE A 387 3.47 -1.37 35.12
N ALA A 388 4.21 -2.19 35.86
CA ALA A 388 3.98 -2.42 37.29
C ALA A 388 4.14 -1.14 38.11
N ASP A 389 5.12 -0.30 37.81
CA ASP A 389 5.42 0.95 38.53
C ASP A 389 4.58 2.14 38.02
N GLY A 390 3.78 1.97 36.97
CA GLY A 390 3.03 3.07 36.34
C GLY A 390 3.90 4.08 35.60
N ALA A 391 5.10 3.68 35.20
CA ALA A 391 6.02 4.49 34.42
C ALA A 391 5.71 4.44 32.91
N ALA A 392 4.93 3.46 32.48
CA ALA A 392 4.32 3.36 31.16
C ALA A 392 2.82 3.07 31.30
N ASP A 393 2.01 3.59 30.39
CA ASP A 393 0.55 3.43 30.39
C ASP A 393 0.14 2.14 29.68
N ILE A 394 0.88 1.74 28.64
CA ILE A 394 0.60 0.59 27.78
C ILE A 394 1.91 0.01 27.24
N ALA A 395 1.98 -1.29 27.03
CA ALA A 395 3.19 -1.92 26.49
C ALA A 395 2.91 -3.06 25.49
N LEU A 396 3.87 -3.27 24.55
CA LEU A 396 3.88 -4.39 23.62
C LEU A 396 4.93 -5.43 24.05
N LEU A 397 4.49 -6.56 24.61
CA LEU A 397 5.33 -7.52 25.32
C LEU A 397 5.03 -8.98 24.96
N ALA A 398 5.98 -9.86 25.21
CA ALA A 398 5.69 -11.28 25.36
C ALA A 398 5.03 -11.54 26.73
N ALA A 399 4.43 -12.72 26.93
CA ALA A 399 3.88 -13.10 28.22
C ALA A 399 4.94 -12.98 29.34
N PRO A 400 4.54 -12.63 30.57
CA PRO A 400 5.46 -12.45 31.68
C PRO A 400 6.13 -13.78 32.06
N THR A 401 7.37 -13.69 32.48
CA THR A 401 8.06 -14.76 33.21
C THR A 401 7.56 -14.82 34.65
N GLN A 402 7.97 -15.86 35.41
CA GLN A 402 7.60 -15.94 36.82
C GLN A 402 8.15 -14.75 37.64
N GLU A 403 9.36 -14.30 37.33
CA GLU A 403 9.98 -13.14 38.00
C GLU A 403 9.17 -11.86 37.79
N GLU A 404 8.70 -11.62 36.57
CA GLU A 404 7.87 -10.46 36.23
C GLU A 404 6.48 -10.56 36.86
N GLN A 405 5.91 -11.79 36.92
CA GLN A 405 4.65 -12.03 37.62
C GLN A 405 4.78 -11.77 39.13
N ASP A 406 5.84 -12.29 39.77
CA ASP A 406 6.11 -12.06 41.18
C ASP A 406 6.28 -10.55 41.48
N TYR A 407 6.91 -9.79 40.57
CA TYR A 407 7.05 -8.36 40.67
C TYR A 407 5.73 -7.60 40.60
N LEU A 408 4.80 -8.03 39.73
CA LEU A 408 3.44 -7.49 39.66
C LEU A 408 2.67 -7.79 40.96
N ASP A 409 2.75 -9.02 41.45
CA ASP A 409 2.05 -9.49 42.64
C ASP A 409 2.54 -8.74 43.92
N GLU A 410 3.84 -8.52 44.05
CA GLU A 410 4.42 -7.72 45.15
C GLU A 410 3.89 -6.29 45.22
N ARG A 411 3.52 -5.72 44.06
CA ARG A 411 2.94 -4.36 43.95
C ARG A 411 1.43 -4.35 43.98
N GLY A 412 0.79 -5.52 43.98
CA GLY A 412 -0.66 -5.64 43.91
C GLY A 412 -1.25 -5.12 42.60
N VAL A 413 -0.47 -5.18 41.50
CA VAL A 413 -0.89 -4.74 40.18
C VAL A 413 -1.42 -5.92 39.38
N SER A 414 -2.65 -5.81 38.90
CA SER A 414 -3.23 -6.73 37.91
C SER A 414 -3.18 -6.10 36.52
N VAL A 415 -3.00 -6.91 35.51
CA VAL A 415 -2.91 -6.47 34.10
C VAL A 415 -3.98 -7.14 33.24
N GLU A 416 -4.42 -6.42 32.20
CA GLU A 416 -5.14 -7.00 31.08
C GLU A 416 -4.18 -7.18 29.92
N MET A 417 -4.26 -8.34 29.27
CA MET A 417 -3.46 -8.71 28.13
C MET A 417 -4.36 -9.11 26.98
N LYS A 418 -4.06 -8.61 25.79
CA LYS A 418 -4.75 -8.99 24.55
C LYS A 418 -3.72 -9.43 23.54
N LEU A 419 -3.91 -10.61 22.95
CA LEU A 419 -3.09 -11.08 21.84
C LEU A 419 -3.27 -10.13 20.66
N TYR A 420 -2.15 -9.57 20.14
CA TYR A 420 -2.23 -8.69 18.98
C TYR A 420 -1.52 -9.27 17.76
N GLY A 421 -0.52 -10.10 18.00
CA GLY A 421 0.25 -10.62 16.90
C GLY A 421 1.37 -11.55 17.34
N GLY A 422 2.05 -12.11 16.38
CA GLY A 422 3.14 -13.03 16.63
C GLY A 422 4.00 -13.22 15.40
N ASP A 423 4.85 -14.22 15.48
CA ASP A 423 5.65 -14.69 14.37
C ASP A 423 6.06 -16.13 14.60
N GLY A 424 6.63 -16.77 13.59
CA GLY A 424 7.11 -18.14 13.69
C GLY A 424 8.47 -18.29 13.01
N LEU A 425 9.38 -19.01 13.68
CA LEU A 425 10.54 -19.56 13.00
C LEU A 425 10.07 -20.76 12.19
N VAL A 426 10.22 -20.74 10.88
CA VAL A 426 9.75 -21.77 9.98
C VAL A 426 10.91 -22.43 9.25
N PHE A 427 10.84 -23.75 9.06
CA PHE A 427 11.78 -24.47 8.22
C PHE A 427 11.23 -24.57 6.81
N ILE A 428 12.12 -24.36 5.83
CA ILE A 428 11.78 -24.32 4.42
C ILE A 428 12.67 -25.27 3.62
N GLY A 429 12.11 -25.78 2.54
CA GLY A 429 12.79 -26.64 1.59
C GLY A 429 12.04 -26.68 0.27
N ASN A 430 12.24 -27.73 -0.50
CA ASN A 430 11.55 -27.95 -1.76
C ASN A 430 10.65 -29.19 -1.67
N ARG A 431 9.46 -29.15 -2.29
CA ARG A 431 8.52 -30.31 -2.31
C ARG A 431 9.14 -31.58 -2.88
N ALA A 432 10.17 -31.47 -3.73
CA ALA A 432 10.88 -32.61 -4.30
C ALA A 432 11.65 -33.44 -3.26
N CYS A 433 11.88 -32.93 -2.04
CA CYS A 433 12.47 -33.74 -0.96
C CYS A 433 11.55 -34.90 -0.50
N GLY A 434 10.24 -34.80 -0.73
CA GLY A 434 9.24 -35.81 -0.42
C GLY A 434 8.87 -35.91 1.07
N VAL A 435 9.22 -34.90 1.89
CA VAL A 435 8.87 -34.79 3.31
C VAL A 435 8.08 -33.48 3.48
N GLU A 436 6.94 -33.52 4.18
CA GLU A 436 6.11 -32.34 4.44
C GLU A 436 5.99 -32.00 5.93
N ASP A 437 6.19 -32.99 6.80
CA ASP A 437 6.13 -32.83 8.26
C ASP A 437 7.37 -33.44 8.92
N MET A 438 7.86 -32.78 9.96
CA MET A 438 8.97 -33.25 10.76
C MET A 438 8.67 -33.02 12.25
N SER A 439 9.14 -33.90 13.11
CA SER A 439 9.18 -33.57 14.53
C SER A 439 10.29 -32.55 14.81
N LEU A 440 10.12 -31.75 15.86
CA LEU A 440 11.15 -30.80 16.29
C LEU A 440 12.48 -31.50 16.59
N ASP A 441 12.43 -32.76 17.10
CA ASP A 441 13.62 -33.55 17.37
C ASP A 441 14.30 -34.03 16.07
N GLN A 442 13.53 -34.33 15.01
CA GLN A 442 14.10 -34.64 13.69
C GLN A 442 14.80 -33.43 13.09
N VAL A 443 14.23 -32.23 13.24
CA VAL A 443 14.91 -31.00 12.82
C VAL A 443 16.22 -30.80 13.59
N ARG A 444 16.21 -30.99 14.91
CA ARG A 444 17.44 -30.92 15.71
C ARG A 444 18.47 -31.96 15.26
N ALA A 445 18.04 -33.20 14.97
CA ALA A 445 18.91 -34.27 14.48
C ALA A 445 19.53 -33.95 13.10
N ILE A 446 18.79 -33.28 12.20
CA ILE A 446 19.36 -32.77 10.95
C ILE A 446 20.48 -31.78 11.25
N TYR A 447 20.20 -30.76 12.06
CA TYR A 447 21.19 -29.71 12.37
C TYR A 447 22.35 -30.17 13.25
N ARG A 448 22.25 -31.36 13.90
CA ARG A 448 23.36 -32.07 14.56
C ARG A 448 24.15 -33.00 13.64
N GLY A 449 23.71 -33.18 12.39
CA GLY A 449 24.34 -34.14 11.46
C GLY A 449 24.03 -35.61 11.75
N GLU A 450 23.03 -35.91 12.57
CA GLU A 450 22.58 -37.26 12.89
C GLU A 450 21.65 -37.81 11.79
N ILE A 451 20.86 -36.96 11.16
CA ILE A 451 20.04 -37.21 9.97
C ILE A 451 20.65 -36.44 8.81
N THR A 452 21.14 -37.18 7.81
CA THR A 452 21.90 -36.61 6.68
C THR A 452 21.29 -36.92 5.31
N ASN A 453 20.24 -37.74 5.27
CA ASN A 453 19.56 -38.12 4.02
C ASN A 453 18.04 -38.06 4.22
N TRP A 454 17.32 -37.51 3.25
CA TRP A 454 15.86 -37.37 3.29
C TRP A 454 15.14 -38.71 3.41
N SER A 455 15.74 -39.83 2.91
CA SER A 455 15.16 -41.18 3.07
C SER A 455 15.05 -41.64 4.52
N GLN A 456 15.84 -41.08 5.45
CA GLN A 456 15.72 -41.35 6.88
C GLN A 456 14.42 -40.78 7.47
N LEU A 457 13.80 -39.85 6.75
CA LEU A 457 12.51 -39.20 7.09
C LEU A 457 11.37 -39.70 6.20
N GLY A 458 11.61 -40.72 5.36
CA GLY A 458 10.61 -41.25 4.43
C GLY A 458 10.52 -40.49 3.09
N GLY A 459 11.41 -39.57 2.84
CA GLY A 459 11.51 -38.80 1.59
C GLY A 459 12.44 -39.42 0.55
N ALA A 460 12.96 -38.59 -0.34
CA ALA A 460 13.85 -38.99 -1.43
C ALA A 460 15.18 -39.58 -0.91
N ASP A 461 15.75 -40.58 -1.60
CA ASP A 461 17.10 -41.08 -1.29
C ASP A 461 18.17 -40.08 -1.83
N ARG A 462 18.32 -39.00 -1.11
CA ARG A 462 19.22 -37.89 -1.40
C ARG A 462 19.79 -37.29 -0.13
N PRO A 463 21.06 -36.86 -0.12
CA PRO A 463 21.66 -36.19 1.02
C PRO A 463 20.96 -34.83 1.27
N ILE A 464 20.84 -34.49 2.56
CA ILE A 464 20.29 -33.19 2.98
C ILE A 464 21.40 -32.16 2.91
N ARG A 465 21.18 -31.09 2.18
CA ARG A 465 22.02 -29.88 2.18
C ARG A 465 21.48 -28.91 3.23
N VAL A 466 22.23 -28.66 4.30
CA VAL A 466 21.79 -27.81 5.41
C VAL A 466 22.32 -26.40 5.25
N LEU A 467 21.42 -25.44 5.34
CA LEU A 467 21.70 -24.00 5.24
C LEU A 467 21.54 -23.31 6.60
N TYR A 468 22.45 -22.40 6.92
CA TYR A 468 22.34 -21.57 8.13
C TYR A 468 22.84 -20.15 7.84
N ARG A 469 22.62 -19.23 8.79
CA ARG A 469 22.98 -17.82 8.65
C ARG A 469 24.14 -17.44 9.56
N ASP A 470 24.71 -16.26 9.28
CA ASP A 470 25.73 -15.63 10.13
C ASP A 470 25.20 -15.35 11.54
N ASP A 471 26.03 -15.49 12.57
CA ASP A 471 25.72 -15.24 14.00
C ASP A 471 25.24 -13.83 14.30
N GLN A 472 25.56 -12.84 13.44
CA GLN A 472 25.07 -11.46 13.58
C GLN A 472 23.62 -11.31 13.09
N SER A 473 23.09 -12.30 12.40
CA SER A 473 21.72 -12.32 11.91
C SER A 473 20.71 -12.46 13.04
N GLY A 474 19.68 -11.63 13.03
CA GLY A 474 18.57 -11.73 13.99
C GLY A 474 17.80 -13.06 13.88
N SER A 475 17.64 -13.60 12.67
CA SER A 475 16.99 -14.89 12.47
C SER A 475 17.85 -16.08 12.93
N GLN A 476 19.19 -15.98 12.83
CA GLN A 476 20.09 -16.99 13.39
C GLN A 476 19.98 -17.03 14.91
N ARG A 477 20.01 -15.88 15.58
CA ARG A 477 19.84 -15.81 17.02
C ARG A 477 18.47 -16.32 17.48
N LEU A 478 17.42 -16.04 16.70
CA LEU A 478 16.09 -16.58 16.97
C LEU A 478 16.07 -18.10 16.82
N PHE A 479 16.64 -18.62 15.72
CA PHE A 479 16.80 -20.04 15.46
C PHE A 479 17.54 -20.75 16.59
N GLU A 480 18.69 -20.22 17.01
CA GLU A 480 19.49 -20.79 18.11
C GLU A 480 18.71 -20.81 19.42
N ARG A 481 18.10 -19.68 19.79
CA ARG A 481 17.31 -19.59 21.02
C ARG A 481 16.11 -20.50 21.05
N MET A 482 15.38 -20.64 19.94
CA MET A 482 14.14 -21.42 19.91
C MET A 482 14.40 -22.92 19.75
N LEU A 483 15.40 -23.30 18.96
CA LEU A 483 15.67 -24.70 18.68
C LEU A 483 16.52 -25.36 19.77
N TRP A 484 17.56 -24.66 20.25
CA TRP A 484 18.53 -25.22 21.19
C TRP A 484 18.23 -24.89 22.66
N LYS A 485 17.54 -23.77 22.91
CA LYS A 485 17.25 -23.29 24.28
C LYS A 485 18.55 -23.18 25.12
N GLU A 486 18.69 -24.08 26.10
CA GLU A 486 19.87 -24.16 26.97
C GLU A 486 20.91 -25.21 26.50
N GLU A 487 20.62 -25.94 25.43
CA GLU A 487 21.54 -26.90 24.86
C GLU A 487 22.63 -26.23 24.04
N PRO A 488 23.86 -26.78 23.97
CA PRO A 488 24.91 -26.23 23.13
C PRO A 488 24.52 -26.23 21.66
N VAL A 489 24.71 -25.10 21.00
CA VAL A 489 24.54 -24.98 19.53
C VAL A 489 25.65 -25.80 18.85
N PRO A 490 25.32 -26.65 17.87
CA PRO A 490 26.33 -27.38 17.13
C PRO A 490 27.25 -26.47 16.32
N ASP A 491 28.47 -26.89 16.10
CA ASP A 491 29.40 -26.20 15.20
C ASP A 491 29.04 -26.54 13.73
N PHE A 492 28.21 -25.68 13.11
CA PHE A 492 27.72 -25.90 11.76
C PHE A 492 28.83 -25.84 10.70
N GLU A 493 29.89 -25.05 10.93
CA GLU A 493 31.05 -25.00 10.04
C GLU A 493 31.83 -26.30 10.07
N ALA A 494 32.06 -26.87 11.26
CA ALA A 494 32.70 -28.18 11.41
C ALA A 494 31.86 -29.33 10.82
N LEU A 495 30.53 -29.19 10.76
CA LEU A 495 29.61 -30.11 10.10
C LEU A 495 29.59 -29.95 8.57
N GLY A 496 30.25 -28.91 8.04
CA GLY A 496 30.30 -28.66 6.60
C GLY A 496 29.00 -28.08 6.02
N TYR A 497 28.20 -27.37 6.85
CA TYR A 497 26.97 -26.75 6.41
C TYR A 497 27.24 -25.41 5.70
N ASP A 498 26.31 -24.99 4.85
CA ASP A 498 26.49 -23.78 4.04
C ASP A 498 25.99 -22.55 4.79
N ARG A 499 26.92 -21.64 5.09
CA ARG A 499 26.62 -20.33 5.67
C ARG A 499 26.19 -19.33 4.61
N LEU A 500 25.08 -18.65 4.82
CA LEU A 500 24.53 -17.64 3.93
C LEU A 500 24.30 -16.32 4.65
N ASP A 501 24.58 -15.21 3.96
CA ASP A 501 24.56 -13.87 4.58
C ASP A 501 23.15 -13.25 4.64
N GLU A 502 22.23 -13.65 3.74
CA GLU A 502 20.90 -13.04 3.62
C GLU A 502 19.77 -14.09 3.69
N MET A 503 18.61 -13.67 4.23
CA MET A 503 17.41 -14.52 4.30
C MET A 503 16.88 -14.86 2.90
N SER A 504 16.89 -13.89 1.99
CA SER A 504 16.53 -14.07 0.57
C SER A 504 17.36 -15.16 -0.11
N THR A 505 18.64 -15.27 0.25
CA THR A 505 19.54 -16.28 -0.29
C THR A 505 19.17 -17.68 0.20
N ILE A 506 18.77 -17.85 1.48
CA ILE A 506 18.28 -19.15 1.98
C ILE A 506 17.07 -19.62 1.17
N VAL A 507 16.07 -18.75 0.98
CA VAL A 507 14.87 -19.07 0.21
C VAL A 507 15.21 -19.42 -1.24
N SER A 508 16.07 -18.62 -1.88
CA SER A 508 16.51 -18.86 -3.25
C SER A 508 17.28 -20.19 -3.40
N GLU A 509 18.12 -20.54 -2.43
CA GLU A 509 18.86 -21.82 -2.43
C GLU A 509 17.92 -23.01 -2.22
N CYS A 510 16.90 -22.93 -1.34
CA CYS A 510 15.88 -23.95 -1.19
C CYS A 510 15.02 -24.16 -2.45
N LEU A 511 14.81 -23.09 -3.24
CA LEU A 511 14.13 -23.20 -4.55
C LEU A 511 15.04 -23.82 -5.61
N ARG A 512 16.34 -23.49 -5.60
CA ARG A 512 17.32 -23.95 -6.59
C ARG A 512 17.76 -25.39 -6.36
N ASP A 513 17.97 -25.79 -5.10
CA ASP A 513 18.40 -27.13 -4.71
C ASP A 513 17.22 -27.90 -4.08
N PRO A 514 16.66 -28.91 -4.78
CA PRO A 514 15.51 -29.67 -4.31
C PRO A 514 15.71 -30.41 -2.97
N TYR A 515 16.93 -30.49 -2.49
CA TYR A 515 17.31 -31.28 -1.29
C TYR A 515 17.91 -30.42 -0.18
N ALA A 516 17.88 -29.10 -0.35
CA ALA A 516 18.27 -28.15 0.70
C ALA A 516 17.20 -28.00 1.78
N ILE A 517 17.64 -27.77 3.01
CA ILE A 517 16.81 -27.29 4.13
C ILE A 517 17.42 -26.01 4.69
N GLY A 518 16.59 -25.04 4.92
CA GLY A 518 16.93 -23.80 5.59
C GLY A 518 15.81 -23.37 6.54
N TYR A 519 15.87 -22.14 7.03
CA TYR A 519 14.81 -21.57 7.86
C TYR A 519 14.57 -20.10 7.49
N SER A 520 13.40 -19.64 7.84
CA SER A 520 12.95 -18.25 7.64
C SER A 520 12.05 -17.82 8.79
N ILE A 521 11.54 -16.61 8.67
CA ILE A 521 10.49 -16.09 9.54
C ILE A 521 9.17 -16.14 8.77
N MET A 522 8.08 -16.54 9.42
CA MET A 522 6.78 -16.77 8.78
C MET A 522 6.29 -15.54 8.03
N THR A 523 6.32 -14.36 8.68
CA THR A 523 5.92 -13.09 8.07
C THR A 523 6.73 -12.79 6.80
N TYR A 524 8.05 -13.01 6.84
CA TYR A 524 8.92 -12.73 5.69
C TYR A 524 8.57 -13.58 4.46
N LEU A 525 8.12 -14.82 4.66
CA LEU A 525 7.74 -15.70 3.54
C LEU A 525 6.41 -15.27 2.93
N ASN A 526 5.44 -14.87 3.74
CA ASN A 526 4.13 -14.43 3.26
C ASN A 526 4.20 -13.20 2.37
N ASP A 527 5.13 -12.27 2.69
CA ASP A 527 5.24 -10.99 2.00
C ASP A 527 6.07 -11.04 0.71
N VAL A 528 7.01 -11.99 0.59
CA VAL A 528 8.07 -11.91 -0.43
C VAL A 528 8.03 -13.05 -1.44
N TYR A 529 7.49 -14.23 -1.11
CA TYR A 529 7.61 -15.41 -1.96
C TYR A 529 6.30 -16.18 -2.15
N SER A 530 5.85 -16.24 -3.42
CA SER A 530 4.84 -17.19 -3.88
C SER A 530 5.45 -18.13 -4.91
N SER A 531 5.80 -19.37 -4.52
CA SER A 531 6.26 -20.41 -5.42
C SER A 531 5.64 -21.73 -5.01
N GLU A 532 5.06 -22.46 -5.96
CA GLU A 532 4.48 -23.78 -5.73
C GLU A 532 5.53 -24.82 -5.29
N ASP A 533 6.80 -24.62 -5.64
CA ASP A 533 7.90 -25.51 -5.29
C ASP A 533 8.44 -25.27 -3.87
N LEU A 534 8.27 -24.08 -3.31
CA LEU A 534 8.71 -23.79 -1.95
C LEU A 534 7.79 -24.50 -0.95
N LEU A 535 8.41 -25.26 -0.07
CA LEU A 535 7.72 -25.96 1.00
C LEU A 535 8.07 -25.33 2.35
N THR A 536 7.06 -24.95 3.11
CA THR A 536 7.18 -24.71 4.56
C THR A 536 6.81 -25.99 5.28
N PHE A 537 7.74 -26.57 6.02
CA PHE A 537 7.52 -27.82 6.74
C PHE A 537 6.57 -27.61 7.92
N SER A 538 5.61 -28.51 8.06
CA SER A 538 4.88 -28.68 9.31
C SER A 538 5.81 -29.23 10.41
N LEU A 539 5.57 -28.84 11.66
CA LEU A 539 6.31 -29.32 12.80
C LEU A 539 5.37 -30.02 13.80
N ASN A 540 5.66 -31.26 14.13
CA ASN A 540 4.84 -32.11 15.03
C ASN A 540 3.37 -32.22 14.55
N GLY A 541 3.14 -32.19 13.23
CA GLY A 541 1.82 -32.25 12.62
C GLY A 541 1.09 -30.90 12.48
N TYR A 542 1.74 -29.80 12.85
CA TYR A 542 1.15 -28.46 12.74
C TYR A 542 1.87 -27.61 11.71
N ALA A 543 1.12 -27.10 10.75
CA ALA A 543 1.63 -26.13 9.79
C ALA A 543 1.89 -24.77 10.47
N ALA A 544 2.88 -24.05 9.95
CA ALA A 544 3.17 -22.68 10.41
C ALA A 544 2.14 -21.71 9.84
N THR A 545 0.98 -21.62 10.49
CA THR A 545 -0.08 -20.68 10.14
C THR A 545 -0.36 -19.72 11.30
N PRO A 546 -0.93 -18.53 11.02
CA PRO A 546 -1.35 -17.60 12.07
C PRO A 546 -2.20 -18.28 13.16
N GLU A 547 -3.15 -19.13 12.76
CA GLU A 547 -4.06 -19.83 13.68
C GLU A 547 -3.31 -20.82 14.58
N ASN A 548 -2.37 -21.59 14.03
CA ASN A 548 -1.57 -22.52 14.81
C ASN A 548 -0.57 -21.81 15.74
N VAL A 549 -0.08 -20.63 15.35
CA VAL A 549 0.77 -19.79 16.22
C VAL A 549 -0.07 -19.19 17.35
N ALA A 550 -1.24 -18.65 17.04
CA ALA A 550 -2.17 -18.11 18.03
C ALA A 550 -2.59 -19.18 19.07
N ALA A 551 -2.98 -20.35 18.59
CA ALA A 551 -3.38 -21.50 19.44
C ALA A 551 -2.20 -22.20 20.16
N ARG A 552 -0.95 -21.77 19.95
CA ARG A 552 0.29 -22.40 20.47
C ARG A 552 0.49 -23.87 20.03
N ASN A 553 -0.14 -24.26 18.94
CA ASN A 553 0.03 -25.58 18.35
C ASN A 553 1.36 -25.69 17.60
N TYR A 554 1.77 -24.62 16.90
CA TYR A 554 3.06 -24.58 16.20
C TYR A 554 4.20 -24.38 17.20
N PRO A 555 5.17 -25.31 17.31
CA PRO A 555 6.13 -25.34 18.44
C PRO A 555 7.16 -24.20 18.43
N LEU A 556 7.37 -23.54 17.30
CA LEU A 556 8.31 -22.43 17.13
C LEU A 556 7.59 -21.09 16.84
N GLY A 557 6.34 -20.99 17.30
CA GLY A 557 5.59 -19.75 17.28
C GLY A 557 5.93 -18.82 18.46
N THR A 558 5.87 -17.53 18.23
CA THR A 558 5.96 -16.47 19.25
C THR A 558 4.66 -15.69 19.31
N GLN A 559 4.28 -15.23 20.49
CA GLN A 559 3.10 -14.41 20.72
C GLN A 559 3.48 -13.08 21.35
N GLY A 560 2.81 -12.03 20.92
CA GLY A 560 2.92 -10.68 21.45
C GLY A 560 1.58 -10.20 21.99
N TYR A 561 1.63 -9.54 23.14
CA TYR A 561 0.46 -9.02 23.83
C TYR A 561 0.57 -7.51 23.99
N VAL A 562 -0.53 -6.81 23.74
CA VAL A 562 -0.70 -5.47 24.26
C VAL A 562 -1.17 -5.58 25.70
N VAL A 563 -0.52 -4.82 26.58
CA VAL A 563 -0.67 -4.92 28.05
C VAL A 563 -0.98 -3.57 28.63
N ILE A 564 -2.02 -3.51 29.48
CA ILE A 564 -2.35 -2.34 30.30
C ILE A 564 -2.66 -2.82 31.73
N ARG A 565 -2.63 -1.91 32.68
CA ARG A 565 -3.14 -2.21 34.02
C ARG A 565 -4.64 -2.42 34.02
N SER A 566 -5.15 -3.34 34.82
CA SER A 566 -6.57 -3.67 34.87
C SER A 566 -7.45 -2.54 35.46
N ASP A 567 -6.84 -1.61 36.20
CA ASP A 567 -7.49 -0.44 36.78
C ASP A 567 -7.56 0.77 35.84
N GLU A 568 -7.08 0.63 34.58
CA GLU A 568 -7.18 1.69 33.58
C GLU A 568 -8.66 2.05 33.28
N PRO A 569 -9.01 3.36 33.37
CA PRO A 569 -10.37 3.80 33.06
C PRO A 569 -10.83 3.41 31.65
N ALA A 570 -12.12 3.18 31.48
CA ALA A 570 -12.69 2.74 30.18
C ALA A 570 -12.49 3.77 29.05
N ASP A 571 -12.32 5.04 29.37
CA ASP A 571 -12.10 6.16 28.44
C ASP A 571 -10.66 6.69 28.43
N SER A 572 -9.74 6.02 29.15
CA SER A 572 -8.33 6.44 29.19
C SER A 572 -7.66 6.30 27.81
N PRO A 573 -6.64 7.10 27.54
CA PRO A 573 -5.82 6.96 26.34
C PRO A 573 -5.24 5.55 26.15
N ALA A 574 -4.75 4.93 27.23
CA ALA A 574 -4.23 3.57 27.19
C ALA A 574 -5.31 2.56 26.80
N ARG A 575 -6.53 2.69 27.34
CA ARG A 575 -7.67 1.83 26.99
C ARG A 575 -8.09 2.00 25.55
N ARG A 576 -8.12 3.23 25.02
CA ARG A 576 -8.43 3.48 23.61
C ARG A 576 -7.41 2.82 22.68
N LEU A 577 -6.12 2.92 22.98
CA LEU A 577 -5.06 2.26 22.20
C LEU A 577 -5.10 0.74 22.37
N PHE A 578 -5.40 0.21 23.56
CA PHE A 578 -5.60 -1.21 23.78
C PHE A 578 -6.73 -1.77 22.91
N ASN A 579 -7.86 -1.04 22.82
CA ASN A 579 -9.01 -1.42 22.01
C ASN A 579 -8.73 -1.28 20.51
N PHE A 580 -7.80 -0.40 20.10
CA PHE A 580 -7.38 -0.25 18.72
C PHE A 580 -6.72 -1.52 18.15
N PHE A 581 -5.96 -2.25 18.97
CA PHE A 581 -5.40 -3.54 18.54
C PHE A 581 -6.52 -4.55 18.25
N GLY A 582 -6.38 -5.28 17.13
CA GLY A 582 -7.43 -6.15 16.54
C GLY A 582 -8.35 -5.40 15.59
N SER A 583 -8.09 -4.11 15.32
CA SER A 583 -8.72 -3.41 14.21
C SER A 583 -7.97 -3.69 12.91
N PRO A 584 -8.64 -3.63 11.75
CA PRO A 584 -7.97 -3.80 10.46
C PRO A 584 -6.77 -2.87 10.26
N LEU A 585 -6.80 -1.64 10.79
CA LEU A 585 -5.67 -0.72 10.71
C LEU A 585 -4.49 -1.16 11.59
N SER A 586 -4.76 -1.70 12.78
CA SER A 586 -3.68 -2.27 13.60
C SER A 586 -2.98 -3.43 12.87
N ASP A 587 -3.75 -4.25 12.14
CA ASP A 587 -3.23 -5.37 11.39
C ASP A 587 -2.31 -4.92 10.25
N VAL A 588 -2.67 -3.84 9.54
CA VAL A 588 -1.81 -3.21 8.54
C VAL A 588 -0.50 -2.73 9.16
N ILE A 589 -0.56 -2.00 10.30
CA ILE A 589 0.64 -1.52 10.99
C ILE A 589 1.52 -2.69 11.45
N LEU A 590 0.94 -3.73 12.00
CA LEU A 590 1.65 -4.93 12.45
C LEU A 590 2.36 -5.62 11.28
N THR A 591 1.65 -5.91 10.20
CA THR A 591 2.18 -6.57 9.00
C THR A 591 3.34 -5.78 8.39
N ARG A 592 3.20 -4.47 8.23
CA ARG A 592 4.28 -3.58 7.72
C ARG A 592 5.56 -3.63 8.57
N ASN A 593 5.43 -3.95 9.84
CA ASN A 593 6.56 -4.08 10.79
C ASN A 593 6.97 -5.55 11.04
N GLY A 594 6.59 -6.46 10.15
CA GLY A 594 6.99 -7.86 10.24
C GLY A 594 6.38 -8.62 11.43
N VAL A 595 5.14 -8.30 11.76
CA VAL A 595 4.37 -8.99 12.81
C VAL A 595 3.10 -9.56 12.18
N THR A 596 2.90 -10.86 12.25
CA THR A 596 1.63 -11.47 11.83
C THR A 596 0.54 -11.11 12.83
N PRO A 597 -0.56 -10.45 12.41
CA PRO A 597 -1.71 -10.21 13.28
C PRO A 597 -2.30 -11.53 13.79
N LEU A 598 -2.63 -11.58 15.08
CA LEU A 598 -3.26 -12.73 15.73
C LEU A 598 -4.40 -12.22 16.62
N SER A 599 -5.49 -13.00 16.73
CA SER A 599 -6.62 -12.72 17.61
C SER A 599 -6.93 -13.91 18.51
N ASP A 600 -7.52 -13.63 19.67
CA ASP A 600 -7.97 -14.67 20.62
C ASP A 600 -9.22 -15.41 20.13
N ASP A 601 -9.82 -15.03 19.01
CA ASP A 601 -11.10 -15.59 18.52
C ASP A 601 -11.00 -17.05 18.03
N GLY A 602 -9.82 -17.65 18.05
CA GLY A 602 -9.60 -19.07 17.72
C GLY A 602 -10.08 -20.08 18.79
N GLU A 603 -10.40 -19.65 20.01
CA GLU A 603 -10.83 -20.56 21.09
C GLU A 603 -12.33 -20.89 21.12
N GLN A 604 -13.19 -20.20 20.36
CA GLN A 604 -14.64 -20.47 20.39
C GLN A 604 -15.16 -21.46 19.34
N ALA A 605 -14.31 -22.02 18.50
CA ALA A 605 -14.73 -22.95 17.45
C ALA A 605 -14.57 -24.45 17.82
N SER A 606 -14.16 -24.79 19.05
CA SER A 606 -14.00 -26.19 19.48
C SER A 606 -14.42 -26.43 20.95
N GLN A 607 -15.69 -26.20 21.24
CA GLN A 607 -16.40 -26.86 22.36
C GLN A 607 -17.69 -27.46 21.89
#